data_2559197231bccc934434b67fb58b4ae5
#
_entry.id   2559197231bccc934434b67fb58b4ae5
#
_cell.length_a   1.000
_cell.length_b   1.000
_cell.length_c   1.000
_cell.angle_alpha   90.00
_cell.angle_beta   90.00
_cell.angle_gamma   90.00
#
_symmetry.space_group_name_H-M   'P 1'
#
loop_
_entity.id
_entity.type
_entity.pdbx_description
1 polymer ?
#
loop_
_entity_poly.entity_id
_entity_poly.type
_entity_poly.pdbx_seq_one_letter_code
_entity_poly.pdbx_strand_id
1 'polypeptide(L)'
;GPWRTEMMEEEHIKLIPKPEKRWTGMFAFKSEAAALKAVVGLFKAGVSPSILEFLDRQSVGCAERYTGQPIFEGQARSSILLVELDGRPSEVASQRKRLLAYIEDRAAAWREARKEAEAESLWQVRRTCSQSMFSIADTKLNEDVVVPLKKQAELIRYTIALKKEIGLATPTFGHAGDGNLHVHI
;
A
#
# COMPACT_ATOMS: atom_id res chain seq x y z
N GLY A 1 -4.30 40.58 -12.31
CA GLY A 1 -5.43 40.61 -11.41
C GLY A 1 -5.06 39.92 -10.12
N PRO A 2 -5.57 40.32 -8.95
CA PRO A 2 -5.20 39.72 -7.68
C PRO A 2 -5.75 38.31 -7.63
N TRP A 3 -4.91 37.35 -7.25
CA TRP A 3 -5.28 35.97 -6.92
C TRP A 3 -6.25 36.04 -5.75
N ARG A 4 -7.52 35.72 -5.99
CA ARG A 4 -8.47 35.51 -4.91
C ARG A 4 -8.10 34.14 -4.29
N THR A 5 -7.65 34.17 -3.06
CA THR A 5 -7.72 33.05 -2.16
C THR A 5 -9.21 32.83 -1.90
N GLU A 6 -9.84 31.90 -2.58
CA GLU A 6 -11.17 31.44 -2.17
C GLU A 6 -10.98 30.83 -0.78
N MET A 7 -11.56 31.48 0.23
CA MET A 7 -11.69 30.88 1.55
C MET A 7 -12.53 29.61 1.35
N MET A 8 -11.97 28.46 1.75
CA MET A 8 -12.70 27.22 1.73
C MET A 8 -13.95 27.40 2.60
N GLU A 9 -15.11 27.27 1.98
CA GLU A 9 -16.38 27.21 2.69
C GLU A 9 -16.34 26.02 3.66
N GLU A 10 -17.04 26.12 4.80
CA GLU A 10 -17.09 25.04 5.79
C GLU A 10 -17.49 23.72 5.13
N GLU A 11 -16.56 22.76 5.08
CA GLU A 11 -16.86 21.43 4.58
C GLU A 11 -17.64 20.65 5.64
N HIS A 12 -18.88 20.32 5.33
CA HIS A 12 -19.72 19.48 6.18
C HIS A 12 -19.29 18.00 6.05
N ILE A 13 -18.39 17.55 6.92
CA ILE A 13 -17.94 16.16 6.96
C ILE A 13 -18.95 15.33 7.73
N LYS A 14 -19.56 14.35 7.07
CA LYS A 14 -20.41 13.38 7.73
C LYS A 14 -19.54 12.38 8.52
N LEU A 15 -19.63 12.46 9.84
CA LEU A 15 -18.94 11.49 10.70
C LEU A 15 -19.65 10.13 10.62
N ILE A 16 -18.86 9.08 10.53
CA ILE A 16 -19.31 7.68 10.66
C ILE A 16 -18.91 7.15 12.05
N PRO A 17 -19.65 6.21 12.64
CA PRO A 17 -19.26 5.59 13.89
C PRO A 17 -17.87 4.96 13.80
N LYS A 18 -17.08 5.09 14.88
CA LYS A 18 -15.78 4.39 14.97
C LYS A 18 -16.02 2.89 14.84
N PRO A 19 -15.26 2.16 13.99
CA PRO A 19 -15.43 0.72 13.85
C PRO A 19 -15.14 0.00 15.15
N GLU A 20 -15.97 -0.99 15.47
CA GLU A 20 -15.87 -1.80 16.71
C GLU A 20 -14.64 -2.71 16.69
N LYS A 21 -14.25 -3.16 15.49
CA LYS A 21 -13.12 -4.07 15.27
C LYS A 21 -12.30 -3.60 14.09
N ARG A 22 -10.97 -3.74 14.23
CA ARG A 22 -10.00 -3.65 13.14
C ARG A 22 -9.18 -4.92 13.06
N TRP A 23 -8.77 -5.27 11.86
CA TRP A 23 -7.81 -6.32 11.58
C TRP A 23 -6.81 -5.80 10.55
N THR A 24 -5.52 -6.02 10.81
CA THR A 24 -4.43 -5.57 9.92
C THR A 24 -3.58 -6.76 9.55
N GLY A 25 -3.33 -6.93 8.25
CA GLY A 25 -2.45 -7.95 7.69
C GLY A 25 -1.48 -7.38 6.69
N MET A 26 -0.29 -7.95 6.61
CA MET A 26 0.73 -7.59 5.64
C MET A 26 1.17 -8.83 4.86
N PHE A 27 1.28 -8.70 3.53
CA PHE A 27 1.54 -9.78 2.60
C PHE A 27 2.68 -9.42 1.66
N ALA A 28 3.68 -10.29 1.57
CA ALA A 28 4.81 -10.15 0.66
C ALA A 28 4.59 -10.95 -0.62
N PHE A 29 4.93 -10.36 -1.77
CA PHE A 29 4.82 -10.97 -3.08
C PHE A 29 6.17 -10.93 -3.82
N LYS A 30 6.46 -11.97 -4.58
CA LYS A 30 7.72 -12.07 -5.37
C LYS A 30 7.81 -11.04 -6.51
N SER A 31 6.69 -10.42 -6.88
CA SER A 31 6.66 -9.38 -7.93
C SER A 31 5.50 -8.41 -7.74
N GLU A 32 5.65 -7.21 -8.30
CA GLU A 32 4.60 -6.18 -8.35
C GLU A 32 3.35 -6.69 -9.08
N ALA A 33 3.55 -7.42 -10.17
CA ALA A 33 2.45 -8.01 -10.95
C ALA A 33 1.62 -9.00 -10.12
N ALA A 34 2.27 -9.81 -9.27
CA ALA A 34 1.57 -10.75 -8.38
C ALA A 34 0.77 -10.00 -7.30
N ALA A 35 1.37 -8.96 -6.68
CA ALA A 35 0.69 -8.13 -5.69
C ALA A 35 -0.54 -7.41 -6.28
N LEU A 36 -0.38 -6.76 -7.43
CA LEU A 36 -1.49 -6.02 -8.07
C LEU A 36 -2.58 -6.94 -8.65
N LYS A 37 -2.22 -8.15 -9.08
CA LYS A 37 -3.21 -9.19 -9.41
C LYS A 37 -4.00 -9.60 -8.17
N ALA A 38 -3.34 -9.67 -7.00
CA ALA A 38 -4.01 -9.97 -5.75
C ALA A 38 -4.99 -8.85 -5.34
N VAL A 39 -4.65 -7.58 -5.53
CA VAL A 39 -5.58 -6.44 -5.32
C VAL A 39 -6.89 -6.67 -6.06
N VAL A 40 -6.83 -6.87 -7.37
CA VAL A 40 -8.03 -7.09 -8.19
C VAL A 40 -8.78 -8.35 -7.76
N GLY A 41 -8.06 -9.40 -7.39
CA GLY A 41 -8.64 -10.67 -6.99
C GLY A 41 -9.34 -10.62 -5.63
N LEU A 42 -8.86 -9.84 -4.68
CA LEU A 42 -9.52 -9.61 -3.39
C LEU A 42 -10.91 -9.01 -3.57
N PHE A 43 -11.05 -7.97 -4.39
CA PHE A 43 -12.36 -7.39 -4.70
C PHE A 43 -13.29 -8.39 -5.38
N LYS A 44 -12.77 -9.21 -6.32
CA LYS A 44 -13.56 -10.29 -6.96
C LYS A 44 -13.97 -11.38 -5.98
N ALA A 45 -13.19 -11.63 -4.94
CA ALA A 45 -13.51 -12.56 -3.87
C ALA A 45 -14.50 -11.99 -2.84
N GLY A 46 -15.03 -10.78 -3.07
CA GLY A 46 -15.97 -10.12 -2.19
C GLY A 46 -15.34 -9.59 -0.90
N VAL A 47 -14.04 -9.27 -0.92
CA VAL A 47 -13.35 -8.56 0.17
C VAL A 47 -13.41 -7.07 -0.13
N SER A 48 -13.84 -6.29 0.87
CA SER A 48 -13.90 -4.82 0.80
C SER A 48 -13.04 -4.25 1.92
N PRO A 49 -11.72 -4.16 1.74
CA PRO A 49 -10.85 -3.60 2.76
C PRO A 49 -11.14 -2.11 2.95
N SER A 50 -11.06 -1.65 4.21
CA SER A 50 -11.11 -0.22 4.52
C SER A 50 -9.84 0.49 4.06
N ILE A 51 -8.71 -0.23 4.10
CA ILE A 51 -7.44 0.26 3.56
C ILE A 51 -6.73 -0.88 2.82
N LEU A 52 -6.18 -0.56 1.67
CA LEU A 52 -5.36 -1.48 0.86
C LEU A 52 -4.20 -0.69 0.26
N GLU A 53 -3.04 -0.80 0.90
CA GLU A 53 -1.80 -0.14 0.49
C GLU A 53 -0.92 -1.09 -0.30
N PHE A 54 -0.28 -0.56 -1.32
CA PHE A 54 0.73 -1.24 -2.12
C PHE A 54 2.09 -0.56 -1.96
N LEU A 55 3.14 -1.34 -1.82
CA LEU A 55 4.53 -0.91 -1.87
C LEU A 55 5.26 -1.74 -2.91
N ASP A 56 5.88 -1.09 -3.88
CA ASP A 56 6.71 -1.78 -4.86
C ASP A 56 8.05 -2.24 -4.24
N ARG A 57 8.79 -3.05 -4.96
CA ARG A 57 10.07 -3.60 -4.49
C ARG A 57 11.14 -2.54 -4.24
N GLN A 58 11.06 -1.39 -4.92
CA GLN A 58 11.99 -0.28 -4.70
C GLN A 58 11.68 0.43 -3.39
N SER A 59 10.40 0.73 -3.12
CA SER A 59 9.94 1.32 -1.87
C SER A 59 10.24 0.43 -0.67
N VAL A 60 10.01 -0.88 -0.80
CA VAL A 60 10.38 -1.87 0.22
C VAL A 60 11.89 -1.85 0.47
N GLY A 61 12.71 -1.87 -0.59
CA GLY A 61 14.16 -1.80 -0.46
C GLY A 61 14.68 -0.50 0.18
N CYS A 62 13.99 0.63 -0.03
CA CYS A 62 14.29 1.89 0.66
C CYS A 62 13.95 1.78 2.15
N ALA A 63 12.76 1.27 2.49
CA ALA A 63 12.33 1.11 3.88
C ALA A 63 13.25 0.15 4.66
N GLU A 64 13.63 -0.99 4.08
CA GLU A 64 14.56 -1.95 4.68
C GLU A 64 15.94 -1.34 4.92
N ARG A 65 16.45 -0.56 3.96
CA ARG A 65 17.72 0.15 4.11
C ARG A 65 17.66 1.21 5.20
N TYR A 66 16.58 1.97 5.25
CA TYR A 66 16.37 3.03 6.22
C TYR A 66 16.25 2.50 7.66
N THR A 67 15.56 1.37 7.85
CA THR A 67 15.39 0.74 9.16
C THR A 67 16.54 -0.18 9.56
N GLY A 68 17.37 -0.60 8.60
CA GLY A 68 18.45 -1.58 8.82
C GLY A 68 17.94 -3.01 9.05
N GLN A 69 16.65 -3.28 8.79
CA GLN A 69 16.01 -4.57 9.03
C GLN A 69 15.12 -4.99 7.86
N PRO A 70 15.06 -6.28 7.51
CA PRO A 70 14.12 -6.78 6.52
C PRO A 70 12.68 -6.68 7.06
N ILE A 71 11.75 -6.31 6.18
CA ILE A 71 10.32 -6.31 6.52
C ILE A 71 9.82 -7.74 6.73
N PHE A 72 10.28 -8.67 5.90
CA PHE A 72 10.08 -10.11 6.06
C PHE A 72 11.41 -10.83 5.93
N GLU A 73 11.75 -11.65 6.92
CA GLU A 73 12.94 -12.49 6.86
C GLU A 73 12.88 -13.44 5.64
N GLY A 74 13.99 -13.56 4.92
CA GLY A 74 14.09 -14.39 3.72
C GLY A 74 13.31 -13.88 2.50
N GLN A 75 12.62 -12.75 2.58
CA GLN A 75 11.80 -12.16 1.53
C GLN A 75 12.21 -10.72 1.19
N ALA A 76 13.50 -10.41 1.26
CA ALA A 76 14.02 -9.08 0.95
C ALA A 76 13.56 -8.57 -0.42
N ARG A 77 13.21 -7.30 -0.49
CA ARG A 77 12.73 -6.62 -1.70
C ARG A 77 11.53 -7.27 -2.37
N SER A 78 10.62 -7.85 -1.59
CA SER A 78 9.31 -8.26 -2.08
C SER A 78 8.39 -7.04 -2.24
N SER A 79 7.42 -7.10 -3.16
CA SER A 79 6.32 -6.15 -3.15
C SER A 79 5.38 -6.46 -2.01
N ILE A 80 4.83 -5.44 -1.36
CA ILE A 80 3.99 -5.61 -0.17
C ILE A 80 2.58 -5.09 -0.42
N LEU A 81 1.60 -5.81 0.10
CA LEU A 81 0.26 -5.30 0.37
C LEU A 81 0.06 -5.21 1.88
N LEU A 82 -0.35 -4.04 2.37
CA LEU A 82 -0.83 -3.83 3.72
C LEU A 82 -2.35 -3.64 3.65
N VAL A 83 -3.08 -4.46 4.38
CA VAL A 83 -4.54 -4.55 4.31
C VAL A 83 -5.14 -4.30 5.68
N GLU A 84 -6.14 -3.44 5.74
CA GLU A 84 -6.97 -3.26 6.93
C GLU A 84 -8.43 -3.57 6.61
N LEU A 85 -9.05 -4.32 7.51
CA LEU A 85 -10.48 -4.59 7.54
C LEU A 85 -11.04 -3.98 8.81
N ASP A 86 -12.16 -3.31 8.73
CA ASP A 86 -12.84 -2.73 9.87
C ASP A 86 -14.35 -2.92 9.78
N GLY A 87 -15.03 -2.67 10.89
CA GLY A 87 -16.48 -2.81 11.00
C GLY A 87 -16.90 -3.58 12.23
N ARG A 88 -18.02 -4.29 12.13
CA ARG A 88 -18.50 -5.19 13.21
C ARG A 88 -17.61 -6.44 13.30
N PRO A 89 -17.44 -7.02 14.51
CA PRO A 89 -16.58 -8.20 14.67
C PRO A 89 -16.90 -9.38 13.74
N SER A 90 -18.19 -9.66 13.50
CA SER A 90 -18.63 -10.72 12.59
C SER A 90 -18.31 -10.43 11.13
N GLU A 91 -18.41 -9.19 10.69
CA GLU A 91 -18.09 -8.73 9.34
C GLU A 91 -16.59 -8.82 9.09
N VAL A 92 -15.79 -8.31 10.03
CA VAL A 92 -14.32 -8.40 9.97
C VAL A 92 -13.86 -9.86 9.93
N ALA A 93 -14.43 -10.73 10.77
CA ALA A 93 -14.09 -12.16 10.77
C ALA A 93 -14.45 -12.84 9.44
N SER A 94 -15.61 -12.54 8.87
CA SER A 94 -16.06 -13.06 7.58
C SER A 94 -15.16 -12.58 6.43
N GLN A 95 -14.84 -11.30 6.40
CA GLN A 95 -13.96 -10.71 5.39
C GLN A 95 -12.54 -11.26 5.50
N ARG A 96 -11.98 -11.36 6.73
CA ARG A 96 -10.68 -11.97 6.98
C ARG A 96 -10.62 -13.40 6.46
N LYS A 97 -11.64 -14.21 6.72
CA LYS A 97 -11.71 -15.59 6.21
C LYS A 97 -11.64 -15.65 4.69
N ARG A 98 -12.42 -14.83 3.98
CA ARG A 98 -12.38 -14.75 2.51
C ARG A 98 -11.03 -14.24 1.99
N LEU A 99 -10.47 -13.22 2.64
CA LEU A 99 -9.18 -12.65 2.29
C LEU A 99 -8.09 -13.72 2.39
N LEU A 100 -7.96 -14.40 3.51
CA LEU A 100 -6.94 -15.43 3.71
C LEU A 100 -7.13 -16.60 2.74
N ALA A 101 -8.35 -17.10 2.56
CA ALA A 101 -8.64 -18.16 1.58
C ALA A 101 -8.22 -17.79 0.14
N TYR A 102 -8.20 -16.48 -0.18
CA TYR A 102 -7.75 -16.03 -1.49
C TYR A 102 -6.24 -15.80 -1.57
N ILE A 103 -5.62 -15.19 -0.55
CA ILE A 103 -4.28 -14.60 -0.66
C ILE A 103 -3.16 -15.49 -0.09
N GLU A 104 -3.48 -16.38 0.85
CA GLU A 104 -2.49 -17.13 1.63
C GLU A 104 -1.54 -17.93 0.74
N ASP A 105 -2.05 -18.70 -0.21
CA ASP A 105 -1.24 -19.50 -1.14
C ASP A 105 -0.58 -18.66 -2.26
N ARG A 106 -0.89 -17.37 -2.37
CA ARG A 106 -0.39 -16.45 -3.40
C ARG A 106 0.72 -15.56 -2.90
N ALA A 107 0.72 -15.29 -1.60
CA ALA A 107 1.77 -14.54 -0.94
C ALA A 107 3.01 -15.44 -0.69
N ALA A 108 4.19 -14.86 -0.81
CA ALA A 108 5.44 -15.53 -0.48
C ALA A 108 5.64 -15.65 1.04
N ALA A 109 5.13 -14.66 1.78
CA ALA A 109 5.06 -14.62 3.23
C ALA A 109 3.94 -13.69 3.65
N TRP A 110 3.41 -13.89 4.84
CA TRP A 110 2.43 -12.97 5.40
C TRP A 110 2.43 -13.01 6.93
N ARG A 111 1.92 -11.95 7.52
CA ARG A 111 1.68 -11.86 8.96
C ARG A 111 0.48 -10.96 9.23
N GLU A 112 -0.20 -11.22 10.34
CA GLU A 112 -1.29 -10.39 10.83
C GLU A 112 -0.97 -9.85 12.22
N ALA A 113 -1.52 -8.70 12.55
CA ALA A 113 -1.43 -8.14 13.88
C ALA A 113 -2.45 -8.80 14.81
N ARG A 114 -1.98 -9.26 15.97
CA ARG A 114 -2.80 -9.81 17.05
C ARG A 114 -3.14 -8.76 18.11
N LYS A 115 -2.35 -7.68 18.18
CA LYS A 115 -2.45 -6.58 19.12
C LYS A 115 -2.30 -5.25 18.38
N GLU A 116 -2.79 -4.19 18.97
CA GLU A 116 -2.69 -2.85 18.37
C GLU A 116 -1.23 -2.42 18.14
N ALA A 117 -0.33 -2.73 19.08
CA ALA A 117 1.09 -2.44 18.91
C ALA A 117 1.72 -3.17 17.69
N GLU A 118 1.26 -4.37 17.37
CA GLU A 118 1.70 -5.08 16.17
C GLU A 118 1.13 -4.44 14.90
N ALA A 119 -0.14 -4.02 14.92
CA ALA A 119 -0.74 -3.27 13.82
C ALA A 119 0.01 -1.96 13.57
N GLU A 120 0.32 -1.23 14.63
CA GLU A 120 1.13 -0.01 14.57
C GLU A 120 2.52 -0.26 13.96
N SER A 121 3.17 -1.38 14.31
CA SER A 121 4.44 -1.80 13.72
C SER A 121 4.31 -2.09 12.21
N LEU A 122 3.21 -2.70 11.76
CA LEU A 122 2.95 -2.91 10.33
C LEU A 122 2.75 -1.57 9.60
N TRP A 123 1.98 -0.67 10.21
CA TRP A 123 1.75 0.67 9.67
C TRP A 123 3.01 1.53 9.64
N GLN A 124 3.93 1.34 10.59
CA GLN A 124 5.20 2.05 10.61
C GLN A 124 6.00 1.83 9.32
N VAL A 125 5.98 0.62 8.76
CA VAL A 125 6.59 0.33 7.45
C VAL A 125 6.06 1.27 6.38
N ARG A 126 4.74 1.46 6.30
CA ARG A 126 4.12 2.34 5.32
C ARG A 126 4.47 3.82 5.56
N ARG A 127 4.47 4.26 6.82
CA ARG A 127 4.79 5.65 7.17
C ARG A 127 6.23 6.03 6.89
N THR A 128 7.16 5.09 7.00
CA THR A 128 8.59 5.35 6.72
C THR A 128 8.88 5.42 5.22
N CYS A 129 8.00 4.95 4.33
CA CYS A 129 8.27 4.89 2.89
C CYS A 129 8.73 6.24 2.32
N SER A 130 7.99 7.31 2.55
CA SER A 130 8.34 8.63 1.99
C SER A 130 9.69 9.13 2.49
N GLN A 131 9.96 8.98 3.79
CA GLN A 131 11.22 9.40 4.40
C GLN A 131 12.39 8.50 3.96
N SER A 132 12.14 7.20 3.80
CA SER A 132 13.17 6.23 3.43
C SER A 132 13.76 6.46 2.03
N MET A 133 13.07 7.20 1.16
CA MET A 133 13.56 7.52 -0.18
C MET A 133 14.77 8.44 -0.19
N PHE A 134 14.95 9.25 0.87
CA PHE A 134 16.19 10.02 1.07
C PHE A 134 17.41 9.14 1.35
N SER A 135 17.24 7.81 1.49
CA SER A 135 18.35 6.86 1.50
C SER A 135 18.97 6.59 0.12
N ILE A 136 18.31 7.03 -0.95
CA ILE A 136 18.77 6.80 -2.33
C ILE A 136 18.98 8.09 -3.14
N ALA A 137 18.42 9.23 -2.70
CA ALA A 137 18.57 10.51 -3.36
C ALA A 137 18.34 11.66 -2.38
N ASP A 138 19.02 12.77 -2.56
CA ASP A 138 18.87 13.98 -1.73
C ASP A 138 17.60 14.76 -2.04
N THR A 139 17.03 14.53 -3.22
CA THR A 139 15.82 15.21 -3.71
C THR A 139 14.88 14.18 -4.30
N LYS A 140 13.59 14.43 -4.16
CA LYS A 140 12.55 13.62 -4.78
C LYS A 140 11.40 14.49 -5.28
N LEU A 141 10.83 14.09 -6.40
CA LEU A 141 9.54 14.54 -6.87
C LEU A 141 8.50 13.49 -6.49
N ASN A 142 7.30 13.92 -6.15
CA ASN A 142 6.17 13.04 -5.86
C ASN A 142 5.02 13.37 -6.82
N GLU A 143 4.62 12.37 -7.59
CA GLU A 143 3.50 12.46 -8.51
C GLU A 143 2.38 11.54 -8.05
N ASP A 144 1.20 12.10 -7.83
CA ASP A 144 0.01 11.34 -7.48
C ASP A 144 -0.73 10.95 -8.75
N VAL A 145 -0.74 9.65 -9.04
CA VAL A 145 -1.31 9.11 -10.27
C VAL A 145 -2.50 8.21 -9.95
N VAL A 146 -3.68 8.62 -10.39
CA VAL A 146 -4.91 7.82 -10.22
C VAL A 146 -5.20 7.05 -11.49
N VAL A 147 -5.32 5.74 -11.37
CA VAL A 147 -5.69 4.84 -12.47
C VAL A 147 -6.76 3.84 -12.03
N PRO A 148 -7.60 3.34 -12.95
CA PRO A 148 -8.51 2.24 -12.62
C PRO A 148 -7.75 1.03 -12.05
N LEU A 149 -8.35 0.30 -11.09
CA LEU A 149 -7.71 -0.83 -10.41
C LEU A 149 -7.02 -1.82 -11.37
N LYS A 150 -7.66 -2.10 -12.50
CA LYS A 150 -7.13 -3.02 -13.53
C LYS A 150 -5.90 -2.46 -14.26
N LYS A 151 -5.67 -1.16 -14.19
CA LYS A 151 -4.58 -0.45 -14.89
C LYS A 151 -3.34 -0.23 -14.01
N GLN A 152 -3.43 -0.45 -12.71
CA GLN A 152 -2.28 -0.28 -11.80
C GLN A 152 -1.07 -1.10 -12.22
N ALA A 153 -1.26 -2.35 -12.65
CA ALA A 153 -0.16 -3.19 -13.12
C ALA A 153 0.49 -2.64 -14.40
N GLU A 154 -0.25 -1.93 -15.23
CA GLU A 154 0.27 -1.24 -16.43
C GLU A 154 1.09 -0.01 -16.02
N LEU A 155 0.59 0.80 -15.09
CA LEU A 155 1.31 1.93 -14.52
C LEU A 155 2.65 1.48 -13.91
N ILE A 156 2.66 0.44 -13.09
CA ILE A 156 3.90 -0.06 -12.47
C ILE A 156 4.90 -0.59 -13.52
N ARG A 157 4.43 -1.27 -14.57
CA ARG A 157 5.32 -1.67 -15.67
C ARG A 157 5.92 -0.46 -16.37
N TYR A 158 5.15 0.61 -16.55
CA TYR A 158 5.61 1.86 -17.13
C TYR A 158 6.68 2.51 -16.24
N THR A 159 6.46 2.63 -14.92
CA THR A 159 7.46 3.22 -14.01
C THR A 159 8.77 2.41 -13.97
N ILE A 160 8.68 1.07 -14.03
CA ILE A 160 9.85 0.19 -14.12
C ILE A 160 10.61 0.39 -15.46
N ALA A 161 9.89 0.59 -16.56
CA ALA A 161 10.51 0.89 -17.86
C ALA A 161 11.15 2.28 -17.86
N LEU A 162 10.46 3.28 -17.33
CA LEU A 162 10.94 4.64 -17.19
C LEU A 162 12.24 4.71 -16.39
N LYS A 163 12.35 3.95 -15.30
CA LYS A 163 13.61 3.83 -14.54
C LYS A 163 14.80 3.45 -15.41
N LYS A 164 14.60 2.51 -16.36
CA LYS A 164 15.68 2.07 -17.26
C LYS A 164 16.04 3.14 -18.29
N GLU A 165 15.03 3.90 -18.73
CA GLU A 165 15.20 4.95 -19.75
C GLU A 165 15.89 6.18 -19.17
N ILE A 166 15.45 6.68 -18.01
CA ILE A 166 15.98 7.90 -17.40
C ILE A 166 17.15 7.67 -16.44
N GLY A 167 17.42 6.41 -16.06
CA GLY A 167 18.50 6.06 -15.14
C GLY A 167 18.25 6.43 -13.68
N LEU A 168 17.01 6.87 -13.32
CA LEU A 168 16.63 7.24 -11.97
C LEU A 168 15.78 6.17 -11.31
N ALA A 169 15.84 6.07 -9.99
CA ALA A 169 14.91 5.23 -9.22
C ALA A 169 13.50 5.79 -9.32
N THR A 170 12.50 4.92 -9.41
CA THR A 170 11.08 5.28 -9.48
C THR A 170 10.27 4.48 -8.45
N PRO A 171 10.60 4.58 -7.14
CA PRO A 171 9.85 3.87 -6.11
C PRO A 171 8.39 4.33 -6.09
N THR A 172 7.49 3.36 -6.03
CA THR A 172 6.05 3.60 -6.10
C THR A 172 5.33 2.88 -4.96
N PHE A 173 4.51 3.62 -4.24
CA PHE A 173 3.63 3.07 -3.21
C PHE A 173 2.34 3.87 -3.13
N GLY A 174 1.30 3.37 -2.49
CA GLY A 174 0.06 4.14 -2.30
C GLY A 174 -1.18 3.30 -2.17
N HIS A 175 -2.30 3.95 -2.33
CA HIS A 175 -3.64 3.42 -2.07
C HIS A 175 -4.13 2.53 -3.22
N ALA A 176 -3.72 1.26 -3.21
CA ALA A 176 -4.11 0.33 -4.26
C ALA A 176 -5.62 0.03 -4.27
N GLY A 177 -6.31 0.29 -3.16
CA GLY A 177 -7.75 0.08 -3.04
C GLY A 177 -8.60 1.01 -3.92
N ASP A 178 -8.14 2.24 -4.14
CA ASP A 178 -8.83 3.26 -4.95
C ASP A 178 -8.08 3.65 -6.23
N GLY A 179 -6.89 3.09 -6.45
CA GLY A 179 -6.09 3.31 -7.65
C GLY A 179 -5.14 4.50 -7.57
N ASN A 180 -5.03 5.16 -6.43
CA ASN A 180 -4.12 6.29 -6.23
C ASN A 180 -2.73 5.82 -5.79
N LEU A 181 -1.75 5.93 -6.69
CA LEU A 181 -0.36 5.56 -6.44
C LEU A 181 0.55 6.79 -6.48
N HIS A 182 1.43 6.89 -5.48
CA HIS A 182 2.47 7.91 -5.40
C HIS A 182 3.73 7.40 -6.11
N VAL A 183 4.03 7.97 -7.26
CA VAL A 183 5.23 7.69 -8.03
C VAL A 183 6.30 8.71 -7.65
N HIS A 184 7.44 8.25 -7.18
CA HIS A 184 8.55 9.12 -6.80
C HIS A 184 9.67 9.03 -7.85
N ILE A 185 10.28 10.18 -8.14
CA ILE A 185 11.38 10.31 -9.07
C ILE A 185 12.53 11.07 -8.40
#